data_96b1638cc132bf64c2ceea1423467411
#
_entry.id   96b1638cc132bf64c2ceea1423467411
#
_cell.length_a   1.000
_cell.length_b   1.000
_cell.length_c   1.000
_cell.angle_alpha   90.00
_cell.angle_beta   90.00
_cell.angle_gamma   90.00
#
_symmetry.space_group_name_H-M   'P 1'
#
loop_
_entity.id
_entity.type
_entity.pdbx_description
1 polymer ?
#
loop_
_entity_poly.entity_id
_entity_poly.type
_entity_poly.pdbx_seq_one_letter_code
_entity_poly.pdbx_strand_id
1 'polypeptide(L)' 'MKKISVSLSGHQTSISLEPEFISELQRIAKTQNKSIASIISDLDKTRTPNQNLSSAIRVWILKNIKKS' A
#
# COMPACT_ATOMS: atom_id res chain seq x y z
N MET A 1 -1.86 11.16 10.61
CA MET A 1 -1.79 10.39 9.35
C MET A 1 -1.08 11.18 8.28
N LYS A 2 -0.30 10.51 7.47
CA LYS A 2 0.36 11.12 6.32
C LYS A 2 -0.34 10.73 5.03
N LYS A 3 -0.38 11.67 4.10
CA LYS A 3 -0.92 11.41 2.76
C LYS A 3 0.19 11.01 1.82
N ILE A 4 -0.05 9.96 1.05
CA ILE A 4 0.85 9.52 -0.01
C ILE A 4 0.11 9.67 -1.33
N SER A 5 0.71 10.37 -2.29
CA SER A 5 0.16 10.50 -3.62
C SER A 5 0.76 9.42 -4.51
N VAL A 6 -0.09 8.65 -5.18
CA VAL A 6 0.35 7.60 -6.09
C VAL A 6 -0.42 7.70 -7.39
N SER A 7 0.20 7.22 -8.46
CA SER A 7 -0.42 7.19 -9.78
C SER A 7 -0.88 5.77 -10.06
N LEU A 8 -2.18 5.57 -10.26
CA LEU A 8 -2.77 4.26 -10.49
C LEU A 8 -3.55 4.29 -11.80
N SER A 9 -3.14 3.48 -12.76
CA SER A 9 -3.85 3.32 -14.05
C SER A 9 -4.19 4.65 -14.71
N GLY A 10 -3.26 5.59 -14.68
CA GLY A 10 -3.45 6.91 -15.27
C GLY A 10 -4.17 7.92 -14.40
N HIS A 11 -4.54 7.54 -13.19
CA HIS A 11 -5.17 8.42 -12.22
C HIS A 11 -4.26 8.68 -11.04
N GLN A 12 -4.28 9.91 -10.54
CA GLN A 12 -3.60 10.20 -9.29
C GLN A 12 -4.59 10.04 -8.14
N THR A 13 -4.14 9.36 -7.10
CA THR A 13 -4.95 9.19 -5.89
C THR A 13 -4.10 9.48 -4.66
N SER A 14 -4.76 9.86 -3.59
CA SER A 14 -4.09 10.11 -2.30
C SER A 14 -4.57 9.07 -1.31
N ILE A 15 -3.63 8.54 -0.54
CA ILE A 15 -3.90 7.52 0.49
C ILE A 15 -3.39 8.07 1.81
N SER A 16 -4.19 7.94 2.86
CA SER A 16 -3.78 8.34 4.20
C SER A 16 -3.46 7.10 5.02
N LEU A 17 -2.27 7.05 5.56
CA LEU A 17 -1.82 5.95 6.41
C LEU A 17 -1.10 6.50 7.63
N GLU A 18 -1.17 5.75 8.70
CA GLU A 18 -0.40 6.03 9.89
C GLU A 18 1.10 5.94 9.58
N PRO A 19 1.94 6.76 10.21
CA PRO A 19 3.39 6.71 9.95
C PRO A 19 3.99 5.32 10.13
N GLU A 20 3.48 4.56 11.09
CA GLU A 20 3.95 3.21 11.36
C GLU A 20 3.73 2.29 10.15
N PHE A 21 2.57 2.39 9.52
CA PHE A 21 2.27 1.61 8.32
C PHE A 21 3.11 2.07 7.13
N ILE A 22 3.35 3.35 7.02
CA ILE A 22 4.18 3.88 5.93
C ILE A 22 5.61 3.34 6.06
N SER A 23 6.17 3.33 7.27
CA SER A 23 7.51 2.80 7.52
C SER A 23 7.60 1.33 7.13
N GLU A 24 6.60 0.53 7.50
CA GLU A 24 6.58 -0.89 7.16
C GLU A 24 6.41 -1.10 5.66
N LEU A 25 5.59 -0.29 5.02
CA LEU A 25 5.42 -0.37 3.57
C LEU A 25 6.73 -0.08 2.85
N GLN A 26 7.46 0.94 3.30
CA GLN A 26 8.77 1.27 2.71
C GLN A 26 9.76 0.13 2.91
N ARG A 27 9.78 -0.48 4.09
CA ARG A 27 10.66 -1.60 4.39
C ARG A 27 10.36 -2.80 3.50
N ILE A 28 9.09 -3.14 3.37
CA ILE A 28 8.67 -4.28 2.55
C ILE A 28 8.98 -4.02 1.07
N ALA A 29 8.71 -2.82 0.60
CA ALA A 29 9.01 -2.44 -0.78
C ALA A 29 10.50 -2.61 -1.09
N LYS A 30 11.35 -2.16 -0.19
CA LYS A 30 12.80 -2.29 -0.35
C LYS A 30 13.22 -3.76 -0.35
N THR A 31 12.67 -4.55 0.55
CA THR A 31 12.96 -5.98 0.65
C THR A 31 12.56 -6.73 -0.62
N GLN A 32 11.43 -6.36 -1.21
CA GLN A 32 10.93 -7.00 -2.43
C GLN A 32 11.48 -6.36 -3.70
N ASN A 33 12.30 -5.33 -3.55
CA ASN A 33 12.88 -4.60 -4.68
C ASN A 33 11.80 -4.03 -5.60
N LYS A 34 10.74 -3.49 -5.00
CA LYS A 34 9.61 -2.89 -5.71
C LYS A 34 9.39 -1.46 -5.24
N SER A 35 8.77 -0.65 -6.08
CA SER A 35 8.35 0.68 -5.65
C SER A 35 7.04 0.59 -4.87
N ILE A 36 6.82 1.56 -3.99
CA ILE A 36 5.57 1.64 -3.24
C ILE A 36 4.39 1.77 -4.20
N ALA A 37 4.54 2.57 -5.25
CA ALA A 37 3.48 2.74 -6.25
C ALA A 37 3.12 1.42 -6.93
N SER A 38 4.12 0.58 -7.21
CA SER A 38 3.90 -0.73 -7.83
C SER A 38 3.09 -1.63 -6.90
N ILE A 39 3.45 -1.67 -5.62
CA ILE A 39 2.73 -2.48 -4.63
C ILE A 39 1.28 -2.02 -4.51
N ILE A 40 1.06 -0.71 -4.41
CA ILE A 40 -0.28 -0.16 -4.27
C ILE A 40 -1.11 -0.43 -5.52
N SER A 41 -0.51 -0.34 -6.70
CA SER A 41 -1.19 -0.64 -7.96
C SER A 41 -1.67 -2.09 -7.99
N ASP A 42 -0.83 -3.03 -7.55
CA ASP A 42 -1.21 -4.43 -7.49
C ASP A 42 -2.36 -4.65 -6.52
N LEU A 43 -2.31 -4.00 -5.37
CA LEU A 43 -3.38 -4.12 -4.37
C LEU A 43 -4.69 -3.52 -4.89
N ASP A 44 -4.61 -2.41 -5.60
CA ASP A 44 -5.80 -1.79 -6.18
C ASP A 44 -6.50 -2.72 -7.16
N LYS A 45 -5.73 -3.48 -7.93
CA LYS A 45 -6.28 -4.43 -8.90
C LYS A 45 -6.97 -5.62 -8.24
N THR A 46 -6.53 -6.01 -7.05
CA THR A 46 -7.03 -7.22 -6.39
C THR A 46 -8.06 -6.94 -5.29
N ARG A 47 -8.22 -5.69 -4.87
CA ARG A 47 -9.20 -5.38 -3.84
C ARG A 47 -10.62 -5.47 -4.38
N THR A 48 -11.56 -5.76 -3.48
CA THR A 48 -12.97 -5.75 -3.85
C THR A 48 -13.47 -4.32 -4.01
N PRO A 49 -14.52 -4.09 -4.80
CA PRO A 49 -15.06 -2.74 -5.00
C PRO A 49 -15.48 -2.04 -3.72
N ASN A 50 -15.86 -2.80 -2.70
CA ASN A 50 -16.33 -2.24 -1.43
C ASN A 50 -15.19 -2.00 -0.44
N GLN A 51 -14.00 -2.46 -0.74
CA GLN A 51 -12.87 -2.33 0.18
C GLN A 51 -12.12 -1.02 -0.08
N ASN A 52 -11.91 -0.26 0.98
CA ASN A 52 -11.11 0.96 0.93
C ASN A 52 -9.65 0.60 0.65
N LEU A 53 -9.00 1.35 -0.24
CA LEU A 53 -7.61 1.06 -0.61
C LEU A 53 -6.66 1.14 0.58
N SER A 54 -6.85 2.12 1.46
CA SER A 54 -6.02 2.23 2.67
C SER A 54 -6.17 0.99 3.56
N SER A 55 -7.39 0.48 3.68
CA SER A 55 -7.64 -0.75 4.45
C SER A 55 -6.97 -1.95 3.79
N ALA A 56 -7.03 -2.05 2.47
CA ALA A 56 -6.37 -3.13 1.74
C ALA A 56 -4.86 -3.11 1.98
N ILE A 57 -4.27 -1.93 1.98
CA ILE A 57 -2.84 -1.77 2.21
C ILE A 57 -2.48 -2.18 3.64
N ARG A 58 -3.27 -1.76 4.64
CA ARG A 58 -3.01 -2.12 6.03
C ARG A 58 -3.06 -3.64 6.22
N VAL A 59 -4.06 -4.29 5.68
CA VAL A 59 -4.21 -5.74 5.79
C VAL A 59 -3.04 -6.45 5.11
N TRP A 60 -2.64 -5.98 3.94
CA TRP A 60 -1.51 -6.55 3.22
C TRP A 60 -0.21 -6.43 4.02
N ILE A 61 0.01 -5.27 4.64
CA ILE A 61 1.20 -5.05 5.47
C ILE A 61 1.22 -6.02 6.65
N LEU A 62 0.08 -6.18 7.33
CA LEU A 62 -0.01 -7.09 8.47
C LEU A 62 0.29 -8.52 8.06
N LYS A 63 -0.20 -8.95 6.91
CA LYS A 63 0.07 -10.31 6.40
C LYS A 63 1.56 -10.50 6.09
N ASN A 64 2.22 -9.48 5.58
CA ASN A 64 3.63 -9.56 5.27
C ASN A 64 4.52 -9.57 6.52
N ILE A 65 4.11 -8.85 7.55
CA ILE A 65 4.83 -8.86 8.82
C ILE A 65 4.78 -10.25 9.46
N LYS A 66 3.64 -10.91 9.40
CA LYS A 66 3.48 -12.25 9.99
C LYS A 66 4.29 -13.31 9.29
N LYS A 67 4.68 -13.09 8.05
CA LYS A 67 5.45 -14.07 7.27
C LYS A 67 6.95 -14.00 7.53
N SER A 68 7.41 -12.93 8.15
CA SER A 68 8.84 -12.73 8.39
C SER A 68 9.32 -13.32 9.70
#